data_ffd7932deffd734848a6a5c26ef9b45f
#
_entry.id   ffd7932deffd734848a6a5c26ef9b45f
#
_cell.length_a   1.000
_cell.length_b   1.000
_cell.length_c   1.000
_cell.angle_alpha   90.00
_cell.angle_beta   90.00
_cell.angle_gamma   90.00
#
_symmetry.space_group_name_H-M   'P 1'
#
loop_
_entity.id
_entity.type
_entity.pdbx_description
1 polymer ?
#
loop_
_entity_poly.entity_id
_entity_poly.type
_entity_poly.pdbx_seq_one_letter_code
_entity_poly.pdbx_strand_id
1 'polypeptide(L)'
;MRRYELKGEINCTYYLSEQCRTWIAAKTIFLLAPDEIASSTERLDAFAASSGWLDAVERDGAVFVLPLAKDGWKSEPTARIKQIYKAVWADAQSPDPGDVRGTVWCWETLIFLVGFDEGAGFAGNCAVAHPNMFADVAMVNGVPDNFSEGEQNSDQWLLPDASPESMRKNREIPVSVLMLGNADTKEAEQYFRACATSPDQLTVSCGDFVVNAETTKQIMAEFDTRIRWKNSPDGTPARCISKEEFERSGEYVVDYISHNGFRYPFYARVPKGVTSTEGMPVVISLHGHGESARLFSGKNGWPQLSDETGEFLLVLPDSPENAWHVERDEGILAPMIEKLVLRYGIDRSRVYLTGFSNGGMGTCWFGTRHPALFAAISPWNPPMQAWENELLKEGFEMPLFAVNGDKDHKIAFALKNFDAMMETYIRLNGGTPRATAEKKPMVWAFDEIWNAENTFTREAGYREGERLKAYVYHNEQGSPRVCFMEVKDMPHGAIHDEARATWRFLRRFSRSGNGKKVIDAE
;
A
#
# COMPACT_ATOMS: atom_id res chain seq x y z
N MET A 1 -9.23 21.19 -14.49
CA MET A 1 -9.75 20.91 -13.14
C MET A 1 -11.19 21.37 -13.00
N ARG A 2 -12.06 20.61 -12.38
CA ARG A 2 -13.47 20.95 -12.16
C ARG A 2 -13.73 21.24 -10.67
N ARG A 3 -14.54 22.25 -10.43
CA ARG A 3 -14.88 22.78 -9.10
C ARG A 3 -16.29 22.38 -8.72
N TYR A 4 -16.44 21.91 -7.48
CA TYR A 4 -17.71 21.50 -6.86
C TYR A 4 -17.87 22.15 -5.49
N GLU A 5 -19.12 22.32 -5.04
CA GLU A 5 -19.44 22.85 -3.72
C GLU A 5 -20.36 21.91 -2.97
N LEU A 6 -19.97 21.56 -1.75
CA LEU A 6 -20.85 20.91 -0.76
C LEU A 6 -21.36 21.96 0.22
N LYS A 7 -22.69 22.11 0.31
CA LYS A 7 -23.36 23.10 1.17
C LYS A 7 -24.07 22.40 2.33
N GLY A 8 -24.39 23.16 3.37
CA GLY A 8 -25.08 22.67 4.59
C GLY A 8 -24.10 22.52 5.75
N GLU A 9 -24.16 21.43 6.50
CA GLU A 9 -23.30 21.22 7.67
C GLU A 9 -21.82 21.06 7.29
N ILE A 10 -21.53 20.52 6.09
CA ILE A 10 -20.16 20.23 5.63
C ILE A 10 -19.44 21.50 5.15
N ASN A 11 -20.08 22.34 4.36
CA ASN A 11 -19.54 23.58 3.80
C ASN A 11 -18.07 23.50 3.35
N CYS A 12 -17.84 23.00 2.17
CA CYS A 12 -16.52 23.02 1.54
C CYS A 12 -16.62 23.18 0.02
N THR A 13 -15.57 23.70 -0.57
CA THR A 13 -15.31 23.58 -2.01
C THR A 13 -14.33 22.46 -2.23
N TYR A 14 -14.48 21.68 -3.29
CA TYR A 14 -13.44 20.77 -3.71
C TYR A 14 -13.25 20.78 -5.22
N TYR A 15 -12.05 20.40 -5.63
CA TYR A 15 -11.65 20.33 -7.02
C TYR A 15 -11.24 18.92 -7.39
N LEU A 16 -11.67 18.46 -8.56
CA LEU A 16 -11.23 17.23 -9.17
C LEU A 16 -10.33 17.53 -10.37
N SER A 17 -9.14 16.98 -10.38
CA SER A 17 -8.27 17.05 -11.54
C SER A 17 -8.89 16.29 -12.73
N GLU A 18 -8.73 16.82 -13.93
CA GLU A 18 -9.11 16.10 -15.17
C GLU A 18 -8.25 14.83 -15.40
N GLN A 19 -7.17 14.66 -14.62
CA GLN A 19 -6.32 13.49 -14.65
C GLN A 19 -6.77 12.38 -13.69
N CYS A 20 -7.73 12.63 -12.79
CA CYS A 20 -8.32 11.60 -11.94
C CYS A 20 -8.98 10.50 -12.78
N ARG A 21 -8.75 9.25 -12.43
CA ARG A 21 -9.32 8.08 -13.10
C ARG A 21 -9.67 7.00 -12.07
N THR A 22 -10.70 6.22 -12.36
CA THR A 22 -11.22 5.16 -11.46
C THR A 22 -10.15 4.19 -10.99
N TRP A 23 -9.17 3.88 -11.82
CA TRP A 23 -8.15 2.87 -11.57
C TRP A 23 -6.86 3.43 -10.97
N ILE A 24 -6.80 4.75 -10.79
CA ILE A 24 -5.63 5.42 -10.21
C ILE A 24 -6.06 6.00 -8.87
N ALA A 25 -5.46 5.52 -7.78
CA ALA A 25 -5.69 6.05 -6.44
C ALA A 25 -5.26 7.52 -6.37
N ALA A 26 -6.22 8.41 -6.18
CA ALA A 26 -5.98 9.84 -6.08
C ALA A 26 -5.63 10.24 -4.64
N LYS A 27 -4.64 11.12 -4.48
CA LYS A 27 -4.42 11.82 -3.22
C LYS A 27 -5.65 12.69 -2.92
N THR A 28 -6.02 12.75 -1.65
CA THR A 28 -6.99 13.75 -1.17
C THR A 28 -6.25 14.75 -0.30
N ILE A 29 -6.15 15.99 -0.76
CA ILE A 29 -5.39 17.05 -0.08
C ILE A 29 -6.34 18.08 0.46
N PHE A 30 -6.32 18.30 1.77
CA PHE A 30 -7.06 19.35 2.46
C PHE A 30 -6.17 20.57 2.64
N LEU A 31 -6.64 21.73 2.22
CA LEU A 31 -5.99 23.02 2.46
C LEU A 31 -6.77 23.84 3.49
N LEU A 32 -6.14 24.11 4.61
CA LEU A 32 -6.66 24.93 5.71
C LEU A 32 -5.96 26.29 5.65
N ALA A 33 -6.63 27.25 5.06
CA ALA A 33 -6.10 28.61 4.91
C ALA A 33 -6.19 29.39 6.25
N PRO A 34 -5.50 30.54 6.40
CA PRO A 34 -5.67 31.45 7.52
C PRO A 34 -7.14 31.85 7.74
N ASP A 35 -7.54 32.17 8.98
CA ASP A 35 -8.92 32.43 9.38
C ASP A 35 -9.63 33.48 8.49
N GLU A 36 -8.93 34.57 8.16
CA GLU A 36 -9.48 35.62 7.29
C GLU A 36 -9.88 35.08 5.90
N ILE A 37 -9.11 34.15 5.40
CA ILE A 37 -9.30 33.54 4.07
C ILE A 37 -10.33 32.41 4.16
N ALA A 38 -10.24 31.57 5.18
CA ALA A 38 -11.11 30.41 5.39
C ALA A 38 -12.59 30.80 5.63
N SER A 39 -12.88 32.04 5.93
CA SER A 39 -14.24 32.57 6.16
C SER A 39 -15.07 32.77 4.88
N SER A 40 -14.46 32.73 3.68
CA SER A 40 -15.15 32.99 2.40
C SER A 40 -14.66 32.00 1.31
N THR A 41 -15.61 31.45 0.58
CA THR A 41 -15.34 30.58 -0.56
C THR A 41 -14.53 31.29 -1.64
N GLU A 42 -14.85 32.52 -1.96
CA GLU A 42 -14.15 33.33 -2.99
C GLU A 42 -12.70 33.61 -2.60
N ARG A 43 -12.45 33.87 -1.31
CA ARG A 43 -11.09 34.08 -0.80
C ARG A 43 -10.29 32.78 -0.81
N LEU A 44 -10.90 31.65 -0.46
CA LEU A 44 -10.27 30.33 -0.52
C LEU A 44 -9.87 29.97 -1.96
N ASP A 45 -10.76 30.17 -2.93
CA ASP A 45 -10.47 29.92 -4.34
C ASP A 45 -9.32 30.81 -4.85
N ALA A 46 -9.35 32.10 -4.52
CA ALA A 46 -8.30 33.06 -4.89
C ALA A 46 -6.95 32.69 -4.24
N PHE A 47 -6.97 32.28 -2.96
CA PHE A 47 -5.79 31.84 -2.24
C PHE A 47 -5.17 30.58 -2.87
N ALA A 48 -5.99 29.57 -3.16
CA ALA A 48 -5.55 28.34 -3.79
C ALA A 48 -4.93 28.58 -5.17
N ALA A 49 -5.51 29.51 -5.95
CA ALA A 49 -4.99 29.88 -7.25
C ALA A 49 -3.66 30.66 -7.15
N SER A 50 -3.61 31.71 -6.33
CA SER A 50 -2.44 32.59 -6.20
C SER A 50 -1.22 31.90 -5.57
N SER A 51 -1.44 30.91 -4.71
CA SER A 51 -0.38 30.13 -4.07
C SER A 51 0.11 28.93 -4.89
N GLY A 52 -0.44 28.72 -6.09
CA GLY A 52 -0.02 27.64 -6.99
C GLY A 52 -0.58 26.24 -6.68
N TRP A 53 -1.48 26.12 -5.70
CA TRP A 53 -2.09 24.85 -5.33
C TRP A 53 -2.91 24.23 -6.47
N LEU A 54 -3.73 25.04 -7.16
CA LEU A 54 -4.56 24.52 -8.25
C LEU A 54 -3.72 23.88 -9.36
N ASP A 55 -2.60 24.50 -9.74
CA ASP A 55 -1.69 23.97 -10.75
C ASP A 55 -0.96 22.70 -10.27
N ALA A 56 -0.58 22.68 -9.00
CA ALA A 56 0.11 21.53 -8.41
C ALA A 56 -0.81 20.31 -8.35
N VAL A 57 -2.04 20.49 -7.90
CA VAL A 57 -3.06 19.44 -7.77
C VAL A 57 -3.50 18.91 -9.13
N GLU A 58 -3.66 19.80 -10.15
CA GLU A 58 -3.97 19.36 -11.51
C GLU A 58 -2.88 18.46 -12.09
N ARG A 59 -1.61 18.82 -11.91
CA ARG A 59 -0.49 18.01 -12.37
C ARG A 59 -0.37 16.66 -11.67
N ASP A 60 -0.70 16.62 -10.38
CA ASP A 60 -0.61 15.40 -9.56
C ASP A 60 -1.81 14.45 -9.80
N GLY A 61 -2.92 14.94 -10.33
CA GLY A 61 -4.15 14.16 -10.46
C GLY A 61 -4.90 13.97 -9.14
N ALA A 62 -4.79 14.90 -8.21
CA ALA A 62 -5.35 14.79 -6.86
C ALA A 62 -6.78 15.36 -6.76
N VAL A 63 -7.45 14.98 -5.67
CA VAL A 63 -8.67 15.61 -5.15
C VAL A 63 -8.24 16.68 -4.15
N PHE A 64 -8.71 17.90 -4.34
CA PHE A 64 -8.29 19.04 -3.53
C PHE A 64 -9.48 19.66 -2.80
N VAL A 65 -9.40 19.74 -1.49
CA VAL A 65 -10.53 20.13 -0.62
C VAL A 65 -10.20 21.41 0.14
N LEU A 66 -11.11 22.38 0.05
CA LEU A 66 -11.04 23.67 0.70
C LEU A 66 -12.19 23.79 1.72
N PRO A 67 -11.99 23.39 2.99
CA PRO A 67 -13.01 23.55 4.02
C PRO A 67 -13.22 25.02 4.36
N LEU A 68 -14.48 25.41 4.56
CA LEU A 68 -14.85 26.74 4.99
C LEU A 68 -14.93 26.80 6.52
N ALA A 69 -14.21 27.71 7.15
CA ALA A 69 -14.25 27.98 8.61
C ALA A 69 -14.75 29.40 8.86
N LYS A 70 -16.09 29.60 8.94
CA LYS A 70 -16.72 30.92 9.03
C LYS A 70 -16.36 31.66 10.30
N ASP A 71 -16.22 30.95 11.40
CA ASP A 71 -15.98 31.50 12.73
C ASP A 71 -14.53 31.21 13.20
N GLY A 72 -13.65 30.93 12.25
CA GLY A 72 -12.25 30.58 12.47
C GLY A 72 -12.04 29.13 12.93
N TRP A 73 -10.82 28.62 12.77
CA TRP A 73 -10.45 27.23 13.04
C TRP A 73 -10.57 26.82 14.51
N LYS A 74 -10.42 27.77 15.44
CA LYS A 74 -10.57 27.48 16.89
C LYS A 74 -11.96 27.03 17.28
N SER A 75 -12.98 27.40 16.51
CA SER A 75 -14.37 27.00 16.76
C SER A 75 -14.74 25.65 16.12
N GLU A 76 -13.88 25.11 15.26
CA GLU A 76 -14.15 23.88 14.51
C GLU A 76 -13.66 22.64 15.27
N PRO A 77 -14.51 21.59 15.39
CA PRO A 77 -14.06 20.32 15.96
C PRO A 77 -13.17 19.57 14.97
N THR A 78 -12.10 18.94 15.46
CA THR A 78 -11.16 18.14 14.64
C THR A 78 -11.86 17.03 13.84
N ALA A 79 -12.91 16.43 14.41
CA ALA A 79 -13.71 15.39 13.76
C ALA A 79 -14.40 15.85 12.45
N ARG A 80 -14.53 17.15 12.22
CA ARG A 80 -15.12 17.72 10.99
C ARG A 80 -14.36 17.31 9.74
N ILE A 81 -13.03 17.17 9.81
CA ILE A 81 -12.22 16.75 8.65
C ILE A 81 -12.65 15.37 8.13
N LYS A 82 -12.97 14.43 9.02
CA LYS A 82 -13.48 13.11 8.63
C LYS A 82 -14.86 13.19 7.97
N GLN A 83 -15.72 14.05 8.47
CA GLN A 83 -17.05 14.26 7.88
C GLN A 83 -16.94 14.85 6.47
N ILE A 84 -16.07 15.85 6.30
CA ILE A 84 -15.79 16.45 4.98
C ILE A 84 -15.23 15.38 4.03
N TYR A 85 -14.25 14.59 4.45
CA TYR A 85 -13.69 13.53 3.62
C TYR A 85 -14.76 12.55 3.11
N LYS A 86 -15.60 12.05 4.03
CA LYS A 86 -16.69 11.12 3.67
C LYS A 86 -17.68 11.73 2.70
N ALA A 87 -18.04 13.00 2.89
CA ALA A 87 -18.96 13.73 2.01
C ALA A 87 -18.36 13.96 0.63
N VAL A 88 -17.10 14.40 0.56
CA VAL A 88 -16.38 14.60 -0.70
C VAL A 88 -16.21 13.28 -1.45
N TRP A 89 -15.86 12.19 -0.74
CA TRP A 89 -15.76 10.88 -1.36
C TRP A 89 -17.10 10.42 -1.93
N ALA A 90 -18.18 10.53 -1.17
CA ALA A 90 -19.51 10.14 -1.63
C ALA A 90 -19.93 10.94 -2.88
N ASP A 91 -19.69 12.24 -2.92
CA ASP A 91 -20.02 13.09 -4.07
C ASP A 91 -19.11 12.80 -5.27
N ALA A 92 -17.82 12.63 -5.07
CA ALA A 92 -16.85 12.29 -6.13
C ALA A 92 -17.09 10.92 -6.77
N GLN A 93 -17.74 10.00 -6.06
CA GLN A 93 -18.17 8.70 -6.57
C GLN A 93 -19.53 8.74 -7.29
N SER A 94 -20.25 9.86 -7.22
CA SER A 94 -21.55 10.00 -7.87
C SER A 94 -21.41 9.98 -9.38
N PRO A 95 -22.12 9.08 -10.10
CA PRO A 95 -22.10 9.08 -11.56
C PRO A 95 -22.68 10.40 -12.10
N ASP A 96 -21.91 11.12 -12.88
CA ASP A 96 -22.39 12.30 -13.59
C ASP A 96 -21.87 12.27 -15.03
N PRO A 97 -22.75 11.98 -16.00
CA PRO A 97 -22.35 11.92 -17.41
C PRO A 97 -21.76 13.26 -17.87
N GLY A 98 -20.52 13.22 -18.35
CA GLY A 98 -19.83 14.38 -18.92
C GLY A 98 -18.91 15.14 -17.94
N ASP A 99 -18.74 14.65 -16.71
CA ASP A 99 -17.69 15.13 -15.81
C ASP A 99 -16.84 14.01 -15.23
N VAL A 100 -15.89 14.33 -14.33
CA VAL A 100 -14.97 13.35 -13.73
C VAL A 100 -15.55 12.63 -12.50
N ARG A 101 -16.73 13.04 -12.00
CA ARG A 101 -17.37 12.34 -10.90
C ARG A 101 -17.78 10.93 -11.34
N GLY A 102 -17.69 9.99 -10.43
CA GLY A 102 -17.86 8.56 -10.73
C GLY A 102 -16.62 7.90 -11.36
N THR A 103 -15.59 8.69 -11.75
CA THR A 103 -14.32 8.14 -12.27
C THR A 103 -13.16 8.33 -11.29
N VAL A 104 -13.41 8.95 -10.14
CA VAL A 104 -12.39 9.24 -9.12
C VAL A 104 -12.39 8.17 -8.05
N TRP A 105 -11.21 7.73 -7.66
CA TRP A 105 -11.03 6.88 -6.51
C TRP A 105 -10.18 7.59 -5.46
N CYS A 106 -10.85 8.15 -4.44
CA CYS A 106 -10.19 8.71 -3.26
C CYS A 106 -9.74 7.55 -2.36
N TRP A 107 -8.44 7.40 -2.20
CA TRP A 107 -7.91 6.31 -1.40
C TRP A 107 -7.55 6.78 0.01
N GLU A 108 -8.12 6.12 1.02
CA GLU A 108 -7.93 6.47 2.42
C GLU A 108 -6.49 6.32 2.93
N THR A 109 -5.59 5.75 2.15
CA THR A 109 -4.15 5.70 2.45
C THR A 109 -3.37 6.90 1.91
N LEU A 110 -4.01 7.78 1.16
CA LEU A 110 -3.44 8.95 0.50
C LEU A 110 -4.18 10.23 0.91
N ILE A 111 -4.45 10.41 2.21
CA ILE A 111 -5.07 11.62 2.74
C ILE A 111 -3.99 12.52 3.32
N PHE A 112 -3.96 13.77 2.85
CA PHE A 112 -2.99 14.77 3.24
C PHE A 112 -3.69 16.02 3.77
N LEU A 113 -3.07 16.66 4.74
CA LEU A 113 -3.58 17.89 5.34
C LEU A 113 -2.49 18.95 5.32
N VAL A 114 -2.79 20.14 4.83
CA VAL A 114 -1.89 21.27 4.91
C VAL A 114 -2.61 22.47 5.51
N GLY A 115 -1.98 23.12 6.48
CA GLY A 115 -2.49 24.31 7.13
C GLY A 115 -1.49 25.46 7.09
N PHE A 116 -2.03 26.68 7.05
CA PHE A 116 -1.28 27.92 7.08
C PHE A 116 -1.77 28.78 8.24
N ASP A 117 -0.85 29.34 9.02
CA ASP A 117 -1.09 30.19 10.20
C ASP A 117 -2.09 29.53 11.19
N GLU A 118 -3.29 30.08 11.43
CA GLU A 118 -4.30 29.48 12.30
C GLU A 118 -4.77 28.10 11.77
N GLY A 119 -4.85 27.94 10.44
CA GLY A 119 -5.13 26.67 9.80
C GLY A 119 -4.05 25.61 10.06
N ALA A 120 -2.80 26.03 10.27
CA ALA A 120 -1.71 25.12 10.65
C ALA A 120 -1.89 24.59 12.08
N GLY A 121 -2.31 25.44 13.01
CA GLY A 121 -2.66 25.02 14.37
C GLY A 121 -3.77 23.96 14.36
N PHE A 122 -4.82 24.20 13.60
CA PHE A 122 -5.91 23.22 13.46
C PHE A 122 -5.47 21.94 12.76
N ALA A 123 -4.61 22.02 11.72
CA ALA A 123 -4.04 20.83 11.07
C ALA A 123 -3.26 19.98 12.07
N GLY A 124 -2.47 20.61 12.93
CA GLY A 124 -1.74 19.94 14.00
C GLY A 124 -2.66 19.29 15.02
N ASN A 125 -3.73 19.99 15.44
CA ASN A 125 -4.74 19.41 16.33
C ASN A 125 -5.45 18.20 15.69
N CYS A 126 -5.72 18.23 14.39
CA CYS A 126 -6.23 17.07 13.66
C CYS A 126 -5.24 15.90 13.64
N ALA A 127 -3.93 16.18 13.50
CA ALA A 127 -2.89 15.14 13.56
C ALA A 127 -2.81 14.49 14.95
N VAL A 128 -3.03 15.24 16.02
CA VAL A 128 -3.10 14.74 17.40
C VAL A 128 -4.36 13.89 17.63
N ALA A 129 -5.51 14.36 17.16
CA ALA A 129 -6.81 13.74 17.40
C ALA A 129 -7.09 12.52 16.50
N HIS A 130 -6.58 12.52 15.27
CA HIS A 130 -6.85 11.51 14.25
C HIS A 130 -5.57 11.06 13.52
N PRO A 131 -4.53 10.62 14.26
CA PRO A 131 -3.22 10.31 13.67
C PRO A 131 -3.28 9.20 12.61
N ASN A 132 -4.24 8.28 12.72
CA ASN A 132 -4.43 7.16 11.78
C ASN A 132 -5.12 7.57 10.46
N MET A 133 -5.54 8.81 10.32
CA MET A 133 -6.20 9.29 9.10
C MET A 133 -5.22 9.75 8.02
N PHE A 134 -4.12 10.42 8.41
CA PHE A 134 -3.30 11.17 7.47
C PHE A 134 -2.03 10.42 7.07
N ALA A 135 -1.71 10.45 5.77
CA ALA A 135 -0.41 10.02 5.27
C ALA A 135 0.70 11.01 5.65
N ASP A 136 0.37 12.32 5.60
CA ASP A 136 1.23 13.38 6.10
C ASP A 136 0.42 14.64 6.44
N VAL A 137 0.95 15.45 7.35
CA VAL A 137 0.36 16.75 7.76
C VAL A 137 1.42 17.84 7.71
N ALA A 138 1.21 18.82 6.84
CA ALA A 138 2.09 19.98 6.73
C ALA A 138 1.50 21.18 7.51
N MET A 139 2.32 21.77 8.37
CA MET A 139 2.00 22.96 9.17
C MET A 139 2.95 24.10 8.80
N VAL A 140 2.42 25.18 8.28
CA VAL A 140 3.21 26.35 7.87
C VAL A 140 2.87 27.54 8.78
N ASN A 141 3.87 28.06 9.47
CA ASN A 141 3.79 29.19 10.43
C ASN A 141 2.85 28.96 11.63
N GLY A 142 2.53 27.71 11.95
CA GLY A 142 1.68 27.37 13.09
C GLY A 142 1.95 25.96 13.58
N VAL A 143 1.51 25.64 14.79
CA VAL A 143 1.67 24.33 15.44
C VAL A 143 0.41 23.99 16.24
N PRO A 144 0.16 22.72 16.60
CA PRO A 144 -0.96 22.37 17.46
C PRO A 144 -0.88 23.07 18.82
N ASP A 145 -2.02 23.43 19.35
CA ASP A 145 -2.18 24.05 20.68
C ASP A 145 -3.00 23.18 21.65
N ASN A 146 -3.50 22.02 21.19
CA ASN A 146 -4.26 21.07 21.98
C ASN A 146 -3.77 19.63 21.82
N PHE A 147 -3.11 19.11 22.82
CA PHE A 147 -2.61 17.73 22.88
C PHE A 147 -3.50 16.79 23.70
N SER A 148 -4.61 17.28 24.28
CA SER A 148 -5.47 16.48 25.17
C SER A 148 -6.13 15.30 24.46
N GLU A 149 -6.42 15.40 23.18
CA GLU A 149 -6.97 14.31 22.36
C GLU A 149 -5.97 13.18 22.12
N GLY A 150 -4.69 13.40 22.36
CA GLY A 150 -3.66 12.36 22.33
C GLY A 150 -3.87 11.27 23.38
N GLU A 151 -4.54 11.57 24.49
CA GLU A 151 -4.86 10.60 25.55
C GLU A 151 -6.12 9.76 25.27
N GLN A 152 -6.88 10.11 24.24
CA GLN A 152 -8.07 9.36 23.85
C GLN A 152 -7.68 8.14 23.01
N ASN A 153 -8.54 7.12 23.02
CA ASN A 153 -8.37 5.98 22.12
C ASN A 153 -8.59 6.41 20.67
N SER A 154 -7.78 5.87 19.78
CA SER A 154 -7.93 6.08 18.35
C SER A 154 -9.31 5.63 17.89
N ASP A 155 -9.85 6.29 16.91
CA ASP A 155 -11.06 5.80 16.24
C ASP A 155 -10.72 4.67 15.24
N GLN A 156 -11.74 3.97 14.80
CA GLN A 156 -11.62 2.86 13.85
C GLN A 156 -11.63 3.35 12.40
N TRP A 157 -10.86 4.39 12.09
CA TRP A 157 -10.86 4.99 10.75
C TRP A 157 -10.50 4.00 9.63
N LEU A 158 -9.43 3.23 9.84
CA LEU A 158 -8.94 2.25 8.87
C LEU A 158 -9.52 0.86 9.06
N LEU A 159 -9.98 0.53 10.26
CA LEU A 159 -10.46 -0.78 10.65
C LEU A 159 -11.77 -0.69 11.44
N PRO A 160 -12.91 -0.56 10.77
CA PRO A 160 -14.21 -0.49 11.46
C PRO A 160 -14.51 -1.73 12.32
N ASP A 161 -13.86 -2.86 12.04
CA ASP A 161 -14.06 -4.14 12.73
C ASP A 161 -12.97 -4.43 13.78
N ALA A 162 -12.06 -3.48 14.04
CA ALA A 162 -11.06 -3.65 15.10
C ALA A 162 -11.74 -3.77 16.47
N SER A 163 -11.29 -4.70 17.29
CA SER A 163 -11.82 -4.85 18.65
C SER A 163 -11.41 -3.65 19.51
N PRO A 164 -12.22 -3.26 20.53
CA PRO A 164 -11.85 -2.20 21.46
C PRO A 164 -10.51 -2.46 22.17
N GLU A 165 -10.16 -3.72 22.41
CA GLU A 165 -8.91 -4.14 23.07
C GLU A 165 -7.68 -3.91 22.20
N SER A 166 -7.83 -3.83 20.88
CA SER A 166 -6.76 -3.54 19.94
C SER A 166 -6.56 -2.04 19.69
N MET A 167 -7.46 -1.19 20.23
CA MET A 167 -7.38 0.25 20.07
C MET A 167 -6.25 0.83 20.95
N ARG A 168 -5.46 1.71 20.35
CA ARG A 168 -4.39 2.46 21.02
C ARG A 168 -4.83 3.89 21.29
N LYS A 169 -4.12 4.53 22.21
CA LYS A 169 -4.24 5.98 22.38
C LYS A 169 -3.67 6.70 21.16
N ASN A 170 -4.23 7.84 20.81
CA ASN A 170 -3.77 8.62 19.67
C ASN A 170 -2.26 8.93 19.75
N ARG A 171 -1.73 9.25 20.93
CA ARG A 171 -0.30 9.52 21.13
C ARG A 171 0.62 8.30 20.93
N GLU A 172 0.09 7.10 20.83
CA GLU A 172 0.84 5.86 20.57
C GLU A 172 0.88 5.53 19.08
N ILE A 173 0.16 6.31 18.25
CA ILE A 173 0.04 6.11 16.81
C ILE A 173 0.97 7.06 16.08
N PRO A 174 1.90 6.56 15.27
CA PRO A 174 2.77 7.42 14.49
C PRO A 174 1.99 8.19 13.41
N VAL A 175 2.37 9.43 13.20
CA VAL A 175 1.89 10.27 12.10
C VAL A 175 3.08 11.01 11.50
N SER A 176 3.12 11.13 10.17
CA SER A 176 4.12 11.97 9.50
C SER A 176 3.70 13.42 9.60
N VAL A 177 4.64 14.30 9.95
CA VAL A 177 4.41 15.73 10.00
C VAL A 177 5.58 16.51 9.43
N LEU A 178 5.26 17.59 8.71
CA LEU A 178 6.16 18.60 8.18
C LEU A 178 5.85 19.94 8.84
N MET A 179 6.78 20.50 9.60
CA MET A 179 6.63 21.81 10.22
C MET A 179 7.57 22.82 9.55
N LEU A 180 6.99 23.88 8.99
CA LEU A 180 7.69 24.94 8.27
C LEU A 180 7.41 26.30 8.93
N GLY A 181 8.42 27.12 9.13
CA GLY A 181 8.25 28.49 9.63
C GLY A 181 9.00 28.78 10.91
N ASN A 182 8.66 29.89 11.53
CA ASN A 182 9.30 30.41 12.74
C ASN A 182 8.45 30.25 14.01
N ALA A 183 7.40 29.44 14.00
CA ALA A 183 6.62 29.11 15.19
C ALA A 183 7.49 28.38 16.24
N ASP A 184 7.15 28.50 17.53
CA ASP A 184 7.81 27.69 18.56
C ASP A 184 7.31 26.24 18.48
N THR A 185 8.14 25.38 17.92
CA THR A 185 7.81 23.97 17.61
C THR A 185 8.12 23.00 18.75
N LYS A 186 8.74 23.46 19.85
CA LYS A 186 9.32 22.56 20.87
C LYS A 186 8.35 21.54 21.44
N GLU A 187 7.15 21.97 21.85
CA GLU A 187 6.16 21.06 22.44
C GLU A 187 5.60 20.10 21.38
N ALA A 188 5.31 20.60 20.19
CA ALA A 188 4.86 19.79 19.05
C ALA A 188 5.93 18.76 18.62
N GLU A 189 7.20 19.18 18.53
CA GLU A 189 8.31 18.27 18.25
C GLU A 189 8.43 17.17 19.29
N GLN A 190 8.35 17.52 20.56
CA GLN A 190 8.42 16.53 21.66
C GLN A 190 7.27 15.51 21.53
N TYR A 191 6.05 16.00 21.26
CA TYR A 191 4.88 15.13 21.10
C TYR A 191 5.06 14.19 19.90
N PHE A 192 5.30 14.71 18.71
CA PHE A 192 5.38 13.90 17.49
C PHE A 192 6.60 12.98 17.46
N ARG A 193 7.73 13.38 18.05
CA ARG A 193 8.88 12.47 18.22
C ARG A 193 8.57 11.30 19.15
N ALA A 194 7.77 11.52 20.20
CA ALA A 194 7.35 10.44 21.09
C ALA A 194 6.41 9.44 20.42
N CYS A 195 5.61 9.90 19.45
CA CYS A 195 4.72 9.06 18.64
C CYS A 195 5.46 8.31 17.51
N ALA A 196 6.54 8.89 17.00
CA ALA A 196 7.22 8.40 15.80
C ALA A 196 7.88 7.03 16.00
N THR A 197 7.81 6.20 14.97
CA THR A 197 8.52 4.90 14.88
C THR A 197 9.75 4.98 13.98
N SER A 198 9.90 6.08 13.23
CA SER A 198 11.05 6.37 12.37
C SER A 198 11.37 7.87 12.41
N PRO A 199 12.67 8.25 12.39
CA PRO A 199 13.08 9.66 12.44
C PRO A 199 12.54 10.51 11.29
N ASP A 200 12.31 9.92 10.14
CA ASP A 200 11.82 10.60 8.93
C ASP A 200 10.32 10.97 8.98
N GLN A 201 9.59 10.53 10.01
CA GLN A 201 8.19 10.91 10.23
C GLN A 201 8.04 12.33 10.78
N LEU A 202 9.12 13.00 11.15
CA LEU A 202 9.10 14.39 11.59
C LEU A 202 10.16 15.19 10.85
N THR A 203 9.72 16.15 10.03
CA THR A 203 10.57 17.13 9.38
C THR A 203 10.26 18.53 9.93
N VAL A 204 11.27 19.25 10.39
CA VAL A 204 11.17 20.62 10.87
C VAL A 204 12.13 21.50 10.10
N SER A 205 11.63 22.60 9.54
CA SER A 205 12.45 23.58 8.82
C SER A 205 12.09 24.98 9.30
N CYS A 206 13.06 25.65 9.95
CA CYS A 206 12.91 27.04 10.40
C CYS A 206 13.23 28.00 9.25
N GLY A 207 12.46 29.08 9.14
CA GLY A 207 12.65 30.11 8.12
C GLY A 207 11.38 30.88 7.83
N ASP A 208 11.51 31.90 6.99
CA ASP A 208 10.35 32.68 6.54
C ASP A 208 9.69 31.96 5.35
N PHE A 209 8.67 31.18 5.65
CA PHE A 209 7.86 30.53 4.63
C PHE A 209 6.67 31.40 4.25
N VAL A 210 6.66 31.85 3.01
CA VAL A 210 5.57 32.63 2.43
C VAL A 210 4.68 31.70 1.61
N VAL A 211 3.38 31.94 1.68
CA VAL A 211 2.40 31.20 0.87
C VAL A 211 2.58 31.56 -0.61
N ASN A 212 3.21 30.70 -1.36
CA ASN A 212 3.48 30.86 -2.79
C ASN A 212 3.71 29.50 -3.47
N ALA A 213 3.92 29.52 -4.79
CA ALA A 213 4.13 28.31 -5.58
C ALA A 213 5.39 27.50 -5.19
N GLU A 214 6.43 28.13 -4.63
CA GLU A 214 7.64 27.40 -4.21
C GLU A 214 7.40 26.63 -2.91
N THR A 215 6.74 27.23 -1.91
CA THR A 215 6.32 26.53 -0.69
C THR A 215 5.34 25.40 -1.03
N THR A 216 4.38 25.64 -1.93
CA THR A 216 3.48 24.60 -2.42
C THR A 216 4.24 23.44 -3.06
N LYS A 217 5.22 23.73 -3.91
CA LYS A 217 6.06 22.71 -4.54
C LYS A 217 6.84 21.88 -3.52
N GLN A 218 7.39 22.52 -2.50
CA GLN A 218 8.11 21.82 -1.42
C GLN A 218 7.18 20.87 -0.64
N ILE A 219 5.99 21.31 -0.29
CA ILE A 219 5.00 20.49 0.43
C ILE A 219 4.54 19.33 -0.46
N MET A 220 4.23 19.58 -1.73
CA MET A 220 3.82 18.52 -2.67
C MET A 220 4.92 17.48 -2.89
N ALA A 221 6.20 17.90 -2.90
CA ALA A 221 7.33 16.98 -3.00
C ALA A 221 7.43 16.07 -1.76
N GLU A 222 7.14 16.58 -0.55
CA GLU A 222 7.06 15.75 0.65
C GLU A 222 5.86 14.80 0.58
N PHE A 223 4.68 15.29 0.24
CA PHE A 223 3.46 14.48 0.10
C PHE A 223 3.63 13.36 -0.95
N ASP A 224 4.42 13.58 -1.99
CA ASP A 224 4.70 12.55 -2.99
C ASP A 224 5.53 11.38 -2.43
N THR A 225 6.20 11.58 -1.31
CA THR A 225 6.99 10.53 -0.65
C THR A 225 6.25 9.81 0.47
N ARG A 226 4.99 10.14 0.76
CA ARG A 226 4.27 9.65 1.93
C ARG A 226 3.05 8.83 1.56
N ILE A 227 2.81 7.80 2.36
CA ILE A 227 1.63 6.95 2.29
C ILE A 227 1.33 6.39 3.68
N ARG A 228 0.06 6.10 3.95
CA ARG A 228 -0.34 5.43 5.19
C ARG A 228 -0.92 4.06 4.90
N TRP A 229 -0.33 3.01 5.48
CA TRP A 229 -0.76 1.64 5.26
C TRP A 229 -1.77 1.15 6.28
N LYS A 230 -2.74 0.36 5.80
CA LYS A 230 -3.72 -0.34 6.63
C LYS A 230 -3.16 -1.69 7.10
N ASN A 231 -2.18 -1.69 7.97
CA ASN A 231 -1.54 -2.91 8.43
C ASN A 231 -1.76 -3.21 9.93
N SER A 232 -2.53 -2.40 10.61
CA SER A 232 -2.97 -2.57 11.99
C SER A 232 -4.08 -1.57 12.31
N PRO A 233 -4.76 -1.62 13.48
CA PRO A 233 -5.81 -0.67 13.86
C PRO A 233 -5.40 0.80 13.75
N ASP A 234 -4.14 1.09 13.93
CA ASP A 234 -3.56 2.42 13.88
C ASP A 234 -3.02 2.79 12.48
N GLY A 235 -2.83 1.83 11.58
CA GLY A 235 -2.11 2.05 10.33
C GLY A 235 -0.65 2.43 10.56
N THR A 236 0.13 2.57 9.50
CA THR A 236 1.53 3.00 9.58
C THR A 236 1.83 4.01 8.50
N PRO A 237 2.33 5.22 8.83
CA PRO A 237 2.91 6.09 7.84
C PRO A 237 4.21 5.46 7.33
N ALA A 238 4.37 5.45 6.02
CA ALA A 238 5.56 4.94 5.37
C ALA A 238 6.09 5.95 4.36
N ARG A 239 7.41 5.94 4.18
CA ARG A 239 8.04 6.69 3.10
C ARG A 239 8.08 5.82 1.85
N CYS A 240 7.55 6.30 0.76
CA CYS A 240 7.79 5.75 -0.57
C CYS A 240 8.77 6.65 -1.33
N ILE A 241 9.39 6.10 -2.35
CA ILE A 241 10.28 6.86 -3.22
C ILE A 241 9.43 7.90 -3.96
N SER A 242 9.91 9.15 -4.09
CA SER A 242 9.22 10.16 -4.89
C SER A 242 9.12 9.70 -6.36
N LYS A 243 8.17 10.24 -7.10
CA LYS A 243 8.04 9.92 -8.52
C LYS A 243 9.32 10.25 -9.28
N GLU A 244 9.94 11.40 -8.98
CA GLU A 244 11.18 11.83 -9.60
C GLU A 244 12.34 10.88 -9.26
N GLU A 245 12.52 10.50 -8.01
CA GLU A 245 13.55 9.53 -7.59
C GLU A 245 13.32 8.16 -8.23
N PHE A 246 12.09 7.66 -8.24
CA PHE A 246 11.77 6.36 -8.82
C PHE A 246 12.09 6.29 -10.32
N GLU A 247 11.79 7.37 -11.06
CA GLU A 247 12.03 7.44 -12.49
C GLU A 247 13.48 7.81 -12.87
N ARG A 248 14.23 8.54 -12.01
CA ARG A 248 15.51 9.14 -12.36
C ARG A 248 16.69 8.75 -11.48
N SER A 249 16.48 8.13 -10.33
CA SER A 249 17.58 7.80 -9.39
C SER A 249 18.62 6.84 -9.95
N GLY A 250 18.27 6.08 -10.99
CA GLY A 250 19.09 4.98 -11.49
C GLY A 250 19.06 3.72 -10.62
N GLU A 251 18.39 3.75 -9.46
CA GLU A 251 18.18 2.56 -8.64
C GLU A 251 17.21 1.58 -9.31
N TYR A 252 16.23 2.12 -10.04
CA TYR A 252 15.28 1.37 -10.83
C TYR A 252 15.52 1.60 -12.32
N VAL A 253 15.81 0.53 -13.02
CA VAL A 253 15.99 0.58 -14.48
C VAL A 253 14.67 0.21 -15.14
N VAL A 254 14.05 1.17 -15.82
CA VAL A 254 12.79 0.94 -16.52
C VAL A 254 13.02 0.26 -17.87
N ASP A 255 12.21 -0.74 -18.16
CA ASP A 255 12.04 -1.34 -19.49
C ASP A 255 10.54 -1.60 -19.74
N TYR A 256 10.16 -2.07 -20.90
CA TYR A 256 8.77 -2.16 -21.32
C TYR A 256 8.47 -3.44 -22.07
N ILE A 257 7.27 -3.97 -21.85
CA ILE A 257 6.68 -5.00 -22.71
C ILE A 257 5.49 -4.37 -23.44
N SER A 258 5.40 -4.60 -24.75
CA SER A 258 4.20 -4.27 -25.53
C SER A 258 3.39 -5.54 -25.75
N HIS A 259 2.13 -5.52 -25.32
CA HIS A 259 1.22 -6.65 -25.44
C HIS A 259 -0.22 -6.16 -25.59
N ASN A 260 -0.98 -6.76 -26.50
CA ASN A 260 -2.40 -6.43 -26.74
C ASN A 260 -2.69 -4.93 -26.91
N GLY A 261 -1.78 -4.18 -27.54
CA GLY A 261 -1.94 -2.73 -27.73
C GLY A 261 -1.57 -1.87 -26.52
N PHE A 262 -1.24 -2.47 -25.41
CA PHE A 262 -0.79 -1.80 -24.19
C PHE A 262 0.73 -1.82 -24.06
N ARG A 263 1.25 -0.85 -23.30
CA ARG A 263 2.66 -0.77 -22.92
C ARG A 263 2.76 -0.97 -21.42
N TYR A 264 3.48 -2.02 -21.01
CA TYR A 264 3.70 -2.40 -19.62
C TYR A 264 5.10 -2.00 -19.20
N PRO A 265 5.28 -0.93 -18.43
CA PRO A 265 6.56 -0.64 -17.84
C PRO A 265 6.85 -1.66 -16.74
N PHE A 266 8.11 -2.02 -16.59
CA PHE A 266 8.61 -2.75 -15.43
C PHE A 266 9.94 -2.16 -14.97
N TYR A 267 10.15 -2.19 -13.68
CA TYR A 267 11.26 -1.55 -13.02
C TYR A 267 12.12 -2.62 -12.37
N ALA A 268 13.33 -2.82 -12.93
CA ALA A 268 14.30 -3.75 -12.40
C ALA A 268 15.26 -3.03 -11.43
N ARG A 269 15.48 -3.61 -10.26
CA ARG A 269 16.35 -3.08 -9.23
C ARG A 269 17.40 -4.11 -8.85
N VAL A 270 18.65 -3.77 -9.12
CA VAL A 270 19.82 -4.52 -8.65
C VAL A 270 20.07 -4.16 -7.19
N PRO A 271 20.32 -5.13 -6.29
CA PRO A 271 20.62 -4.85 -4.89
C PRO A 271 21.84 -3.92 -4.74
N LYS A 272 21.81 -3.04 -3.74
CA LYS A 272 22.93 -2.13 -3.46
C LYS A 272 24.23 -2.90 -3.19
N GLY A 273 25.33 -2.48 -3.82
CA GLY A 273 26.63 -3.09 -3.66
C GLY A 273 26.86 -4.37 -4.48
N VAL A 274 25.85 -4.88 -5.17
CA VAL A 274 26.00 -6.02 -6.09
C VAL A 274 26.54 -5.52 -7.43
N THR A 275 27.65 -6.12 -7.88
CA THR A 275 28.35 -5.74 -9.12
C THR A 275 28.07 -6.67 -10.29
N SER A 276 27.51 -7.86 -10.03
CA SER A 276 27.11 -8.82 -11.07
C SER A 276 25.78 -9.48 -10.70
N THR A 277 24.91 -9.59 -11.67
CA THR A 277 23.62 -10.28 -11.55
C THR A 277 23.61 -11.65 -12.25
N GLU A 278 24.76 -12.09 -12.75
CA GLU A 278 24.90 -13.37 -13.44
C GLU A 278 24.49 -14.54 -12.52
N GLY A 279 23.54 -15.34 -12.96
CA GLY A 279 23.00 -16.44 -12.18
C GLY A 279 22.13 -16.03 -10.98
N MET A 280 21.74 -14.76 -10.85
CA MET A 280 20.95 -14.26 -9.74
C MET A 280 19.48 -14.71 -9.86
N PRO A 281 18.82 -15.10 -8.76
CA PRO A 281 17.38 -15.28 -8.72
C PRO A 281 16.62 -13.98 -8.98
N VAL A 282 15.35 -14.09 -9.38
CA VAL A 282 14.46 -12.92 -9.61
C VAL A 282 13.19 -13.03 -8.79
N VAL A 283 12.80 -11.95 -8.15
CA VAL A 283 11.47 -11.77 -7.56
C VAL A 283 10.69 -10.76 -8.40
N ILE A 284 9.60 -11.19 -9.01
CA ILE A 284 8.63 -10.33 -9.71
C ILE A 284 7.47 -10.08 -8.74
N SER A 285 7.21 -8.80 -8.41
CA SER A 285 6.22 -8.44 -7.41
C SER A 285 5.14 -7.51 -7.98
N LEU A 286 3.90 -8.01 -8.02
CA LEU A 286 2.74 -7.36 -8.63
C LEU A 286 2.03 -6.47 -7.61
N HIS A 287 1.75 -5.22 -7.97
CA HIS A 287 1.03 -4.27 -7.12
C HIS A 287 -0.47 -4.61 -6.98
N GLY A 288 -1.14 -4.02 -5.98
CA GLY A 288 -2.59 -4.12 -5.79
C GLY A 288 -3.39 -3.23 -6.74
N HIS A 289 -4.72 -3.38 -6.70
CA HIS A 289 -5.63 -2.55 -7.49
C HIS A 289 -5.49 -1.07 -7.12
N GLY A 290 -5.37 -0.20 -8.12
CA GLY A 290 -5.20 1.24 -7.97
C GLY A 290 -3.81 1.68 -7.49
N GLU A 291 -2.91 0.74 -7.24
CA GLU A 291 -1.51 1.02 -6.91
C GLU A 291 -0.66 1.12 -8.18
N SER A 292 0.59 1.50 -8.00
CA SER A 292 1.64 1.41 -9.00
C SER A 292 2.86 0.71 -8.42
N ALA A 293 3.79 0.29 -9.26
CA ALA A 293 5.07 -0.26 -8.84
C ALA A 293 5.76 0.64 -7.80
N ARG A 294 5.73 1.94 -8.00
CA ARG A 294 6.31 2.94 -7.10
C ARG A 294 5.66 2.93 -5.71
N LEU A 295 4.33 3.06 -5.63
CA LEU A 295 3.61 3.05 -4.36
C LEU A 295 3.78 1.71 -3.64
N PHE A 296 3.69 0.62 -4.38
CA PHE A 296 3.83 -0.71 -3.83
C PHE A 296 5.25 -0.99 -3.33
N SER A 297 6.30 -0.43 -3.94
CA SER A 297 7.69 -0.57 -3.48
C SER A 297 7.92 -0.05 -2.07
N GLY A 298 7.22 1.00 -1.66
CA GLY A 298 7.29 1.56 -0.30
C GLY A 298 6.62 0.69 0.77
N LYS A 299 5.73 -0.22 0.36
CA LYS A 299 4.86 -1.02 1.25
C LYS A 299 5.35 -2.44 1.46
N ASN A 300 5.91 -3.05 0.42
CA ASN A 300 6.07 -4.50 0.36
C ASN A 300 7.35 -5.04 0.99
N GLY A 301 8.28 -4.19 1.41
CA GLY A 301 9.56 -4.58 2.03
C GLY A 301 10.57 -5.27 1.10
N TRP A 302 10.21 -5.53 -0.16
CA TRP A 302 11.11 -6.19 -1.12
C TRP A 302 12.35 -5.39 -1.46
N PRO A 303 12.30 -4.04 -1.68
CA PRO A 303 13.49 -3.25 -1.96
C PRO A 303 14.52 -3.30 -0.82
N GLN A 304 14.04 -3.16 0.43
CA GLN A 304 14.89 -3.20 1.61
C GLN A 304 15.53 -4.58 1.77
N LEU A 305 14.75 -5.65 1.61
CA LEU A 305 15.24 -7.02 1.72
C LEU A 305 16.24 -7.36 0.61
N SER A 306 16.01 -6.90 -0.62
CA SER A 306 16.94 -7.05 -1.74
C SER A 306 18.29 -6.43 -1.40
N ASP A 307 18.31 -5.20 -0.87
CA ASP A 307 19.54 -4.51 -0.47
C ASP A 307 20.26 -5.18 0.70
N GLU A 308 19.50 -5.63 1.71
CA GLU A 308 20.09 -6.27 2.89
C GLU A 308 20.74 -7.61 2.57
N THR A 309 20.13 -8.38 1.67
CA THR A 309 20.60 -9.73 1.39
C THR A 309 21.53 -9.82 0.19
N GLY A 310 21.34 -8.97 -0.82
CA GLY A 310 22.05 -9.06 -2.09
C GLY A 310 21.74 -10.32 -2.91
N GLU A 311 20.65 -11.05 -2.56
CA GLU A 311 20.42 -12.40 -3.05
C GLU A 311 19.54 -12.48 -4.30
N PHE A 312 18.81 -11.42 -4.68
CA PHE A 312 17.89 -11.45 -5.82
C PHE A 312 17.72 -10.10 -6.51
N LEU A 313 17.49 -10.14 -7.82
CA LEU A 313 17.02 -9.02 -8.61
C LEU A 313 15.54 -8.80 -8.32
N LEU A 314 15.13 -7.58 -7.95
CA LEU A 314 13.73 -7.23 -7.77
C LEU A 314 13.16 -6.63 -9.06
N VAL A 315 11.96 -7.08 -9.45
CA VAL A 315 11.25 -6.56 -10.61
C VAL A 315 9.83 -6.19 -10.21
N LEU A 316 9.47 -4.94 -10.49
CA LEU A 316 8.17 -4.34 -10.18
C LEU A 316 7.50 -3.92 -11.49
N PRO A 317 6.60 -4.72 -12.06
CA PRO A 317 5.84 -4.28 -13.25
C PRO A 317 4.63 -3.43 -12.87
N ASP A 318 4.27 -2.52 -13.78
CA ASP A 318 3.01 -1.77 -13.73
C ASP A 318 2.00 -2.34 -14.73
N SER A 319 0.75 -2.44 -14.30
CA SER A 319 -0.39 -2.67 -15.19
C SER A 319 -0.90 -1.35 -15.77
N PRO A 320 -1.33 -1.30 -17.04
CA PRO A 320 -1.75 -0.06 -17.71
C PRO A 320 -2.88 0.71 -17.04
N GLU A 321 -3.75 0.02 -16.30
CA GLU A 321 -4.91 0.60 -15.61
C GLU A 321 -4.77 0.46 -14.08
N ASN A 322 -3.56 0.29 -13.60
CA ASN A 322 -3.25 0.02 -12.19
C ASN A 322 -4.05 -1.17 -11.61
N ALA A 323 -4.40 -2.12 -12.47
CA ALA A 323 -5.12 -3.34 -12.13
C ALA A 323 -4.76 -4.48 -13.06
N TRP A 324 -4.52 -5.66 -12.50
CA TRP A 324 -4.19 -6.87 -13.25
C TRP A 324 -5.46 -7.57 -13.73
N HIS A 325 -5.48 -7.90 -15.02
CA HIS A 325 -6.54 -8.65 -15.68
C HIS A 325 -5.92 -9.87 -16.38
N VAL A 326 -6.37 -11.05 -16.00
CA VAL A 326 -5.70 -12.30 -16.41
C VAL A 326 -5.57 -12.42 -17.93
N GLU A 327 -6.66 -12.28 -18.69
CA GLU A 327 -6.67 -12.46 -20.14
C GLU A 327 -5.91 -11.36 -20.90
N ARG A 328 -5.90 -10.16 -20.34
CA ARG A 328 -5.19 -9.02 -20.93
C ARG A 328 -3.69 -9.11 -20.71
N ASP A 329 -3.29 -9.51 -19.50
CA ASP A 329 -1.93 -9.28 -18.98
C ASP A 329 -1.07 -10.56 -18.94
N GLU A 330 -1.66 -11.76 -19.09
CA GLU A 330 -0.91 -13.03 -18.94
C GLU A 330 0.29 -13.17 -19.90
N GLY A 331 0.22 -12.55 -21.06
CA GLY A 331 1.26 -12.63 -22.10
C GLY A 331 2.52 -11.80 -21.82
N ILE A 332 2.56 -10.96 -20.76
CA ILE A 332 3.72 -10.09 -20.52
C ILE A 332 4.88 -10.77 -19.81
N LEU A 333 4.61 -11.81 -19.00
CA LEU A 333 5.61 -12.36 -18.07
C LEU A 333 6.73 -13.13 -18.79
N ALA A 334 6.40 -13.96 -19.76
CA ALA A 334 7.43 -14.68 -20.51
C ALA A 334 8.40 -13.74 -21.25
N PRO A 335 7.96 -12.77 -22.08
CA PRO A 335 8.88 -11.83 -22.71
C PRO A 335 9.61 -10.93 -21.71
N MET A 336 9.04 -10.63 -20.54
CA MET A 336 9.72 -9.90 -19.48
C MET A 336 10.90 -10.71 -18.94
N ILE A 337 10.68 -11.98 -18.60
CA ILE A 337 11.73 -12.90 -18.12
C ILE A 337 12.84 -13.02 -19.17
N GLU A 338 12.51 -13.16 -20.47
CA GLU A 338 13.51 -13.18 -21.54
C GLU A 338 14.38 -11.93 -21.56
N LYS A 339 13.78 -10.76 -21.43
CA LYS A 339 14.54 -9.50 -21.34
C LYS A 339 15.46 -9.47 -20.11
N LEU A 340 14.98 -9.98 -18.98
CA LEU A 340 15.79 -10.04 -17.75
C LEU A 340 16.98 -11.01 -17.92
N VAL A 341 16.78 -12.15 -18.54
CA VAL A 341 17.88 -13.09 -18.87
C VAL A 341 18.91 -12.41 -19.77
N LEU A 342 18.47 -11.77 -20.86
CA LEU A 342 19.37 -11.12 -21.81
C LEU A 342 20.14 -9.93 -21.22
N ARG A 343 19.49 -9.15 -20.35
CA ARG A 343 20.09 -7.93 -19.82
C ARG A 343 20.91 -8.12 -18.54
N TYR A 344 20.46 -9.03 -17.67
CA TYR A 344 21.01 -9.20 -16.33
C TYR A 344 21.66 -10.57 -16.10
N GLY A 345 21.54 -11.52 -17.04
CA GLY A 345 22.11 -12.86 -16.88
C GLY A 345 21.46 -13.67 -15.76
N ILE A 346 20.18 -13.39 -15.42
CA ILE A 346 19.50 -14.03 -14.30
C ILE A 346 19.37 -15.54 -14.47
N ASP A 347 19.20 -16.25 -13.36
CA ASP A 347 18.89 -17.68 -13.35
C ASP A 347 17.40 -17.92 -13.67
N ARG A 348 17.13 -18.37 -14.90
CA ARG A 348 15.78 -18.68 -15.35
C ARG A 348 15.09 -19.77 -14.51
N SER A 349 15.83 -20.64 -13.86
CA SER A 349 15.28 -21.69 -13.00
C SER A 349 14.81 -21.16 -11.63
N ARG A 350 15.21 -19.95 -11.25
CA ARG A 350 14.90 -19.32 -9.98
C ARG A 350 14.17 -17.99 -10.15
N VAL A 351 13.06 -18.03 -10.87
CA VAL A 351 12.12 -16.91 -11.01
C VAL A 351 10.94 -17.13 -10.08
N TYR A 352 10.63 -16.15 -9.26
CA TYR A 352 9.55 -16.19 -8.28
C TYR A 352 8.54 -15.09 -8.55
N LEU A 353 7.24 -15.40 -8.37
CA LEU A 353 6.16 -14.45 -8.55
C LEU A 353 5.45 -14.21 -7.22
N THR A 354 5.26 -12.95 -6.88
CA THR A 354 4.50 -12.51 -5.71
C THR A 354 3.62 -11.32 -6.07
N GLY A 355 2.68 -10.97 -5.23
CA GLY A 355 1.85 -9.80 -5.44
C GLY A 355 0.80 -9.66 -4.35
N PHE A 356 0.29 -8.43 -4.21
CA PHE A 356 -0.66 -8.06 -3.17
C PHE A 356 -2.06 -7.83 -3.75
N SER A 357 -3.10 -8.25 -3.05
CA SER A 357 -4.50 -7.99 -3.41
C SER A 357 -4.82 -8.45 -4.85
N ASN A 358 -5.17 -7.56 -5.75
CA ASN A 358 -5.34 -7.85 -7.17
C ASN A 358 -4.06 -8.43 -7.80
N GLY A 359 -2.86 -7.95 -7.40
CA GLY A 359 -1.58 -8.58 -7.77
C GLY A 359 -1.40 -9.97 -7.16
N GLY A 360 -1.97 -10.23 -5.98
CA GLY A 360 -2.05 -11.57 -5.38
C GLY A 360 -2.94 -12.51 -6.20
N MET A 361 -4.09 -12.03 -6.68
CA MET A 361 -4.91 -12.76 -7.65
C MET A 361 -4.12 -13.03 -8.93
N GLY A 362 -3.46 -12.01 -9.48
CA GLY A 362 -2.57 -12.14 -10.64
C GLY A 362 -1.48 -13.19 -10.42
N THR A 363 -0.89 -13.23 -9.23
CA THR A 363 0.09 -14.26 -8.84
C THR A 363 -0.49 -15.68 -8.95
N CYS A 364 -1.70 -15.88 -8.44
CA CYS A 364 -2.39 -17.18 -8.57
C CYS A 364 -2.70 -17.50 -10.03
N TRP A 365 -3.28 -16.59 -10.79
CA TRP A 365 -3.67 -16.82 -12.19
C TRP A 365 -2.48 -17.10 -13.08
N PHE A 366 -1.46 -16.26 -13.02
CA PHE A 366 -0.26 -16.42 -13.87
C PHE A 366 0.55 -17.66 -13.47
N GLY A 367 0.63 -17.93 -12.15
CA GLY A 367 1.30 -19.14 -11.65
C GLY A 367 0.65 -20.44 -12.13
N THR A 368 -0.69 -20.50 -12.22
CA THR A 368 -1.41 -21.68 -12.72
C THR A 368 -1.40 -21.80 -14.23
N ARG A 369 -1.51 -20.68 -14.96
CA ARG A 369 -1.52 -20.68 -16.43
C ARG A 369 -0.12 -20.89 -17.02
N HIS A 370 0.92 -20.40 -16.35
CA HIS A 370 2.32 -20.44 -16.80
C HIS A 370 3.28 -21.06 -15.77
N PRO A 371 2.96 -22.25 -15.21
CA PRO A 371 3.74 -22.81 -14.09
C PRO A 371 5.20 -23.06 -14.43
N ALA A 372 5.53 -23.29 -15.70
CA ALA A 372 6.91 -23.49 -16.14
C ALA A 372 7.81 -22.26 -15.97
N LEU A 373 7.22 -21.05 -15.81
CA LEU A 373 7.98 -19.81 -15.66
C LEU A 373 8.50 -19.59 -14.24
N PHE A 374 7.89 -20.20 -13.23
CA PHE A 374 8.14 -19.87 -11.82
C PHE A 374 8.58 -21.08 -11.01
N ALA A 375 9.59 -20.92 -10.18
CA ALA A 375 10.03 -21.94 -9.24
C ALA A 375 9.09 -22.06 -8.02
N ALA A 376 8.53 -20.93 -7.58
CA ALA A 376 7.51 -20.85 -6.53
C ALA A 376 6.74 -19.54 -6.65
N ILE A 377 5.57 -19.47 -6.02
CA ILE A 377 4.74 -18.25 -6.00
C ILE A 377 4.30 -17.88 -4.59
N SER A 378 4.00 -16.56 -4.39
CA SER A 378 3.53 -16.06 -3.10
C SER A 378 2.44 -15.00 -3.28
N PRO A 379 1.15 -15.39 -3.29
CA PRO A 379 0.06 -14.43 -3.26
C PRO A 379 -0.12 -13.84 -1.84
N TRP A 380 -0.24 -12.51 -1.77
CA TRP A 380 -0.50 -11.79 -0.54
C TRP A 380 -1.91 -11.20 -0.57
N ASN A 381 -2.71 -11.55 0.42
CA ASN A 381 -4.10 -11.09 0.57
C ASN A 381 -4.92 -11.14 -0.74
N PRO A 382 -4.92 -12.26 -1.50
CA PRO A 382 -5.64 -12.35 -2.75
C PRO A 382 -7.16 -12.43 -2.49
N PRO A 383 -7.98 -11.45 -2.91
CA PRO A 383 -9.43 -11.51 -2.77
C PRO A 383 -10.03 -12.44 -3.84
N MET A 384 -9.82 -13.73 -3.69
CA MET A 384 -10.22 -14.76 -4.66
C MET A 384 -11.73 -14.78 -4.85
N GLN A 385 -12.22 -14.38 -6.04
CA GLN A 385 -13.65 -14.41 -6.39
C GLN A 385 -14.09 -15.79 -6.89
N ALA A 386 -13.26 -16.41 -7.71
CA ALA A 386 -13.43 -17.78 -8.18
C ALA A 386 -12.07 -18.44 -8.34
N TRP A 387 -12.01 -19.73 -8.02
CA TRP A 387 -10.82 -20.54 -8.27
C TRP A 387 -11.09 -21.48 -9.43
N GLU A 388 -10.33 -21.32 -10.51
CA GLU A 388 -10.48 -22.09 -11.73
C GLU A 388 -9.45 -23.23 -11.76
N ASN A 389 -9.82 -24.38 -11.19
CA ASN A 389 -8.96 -25.57 -11.22
C ASN A 389 -8.65 -26.05 -12.64
N GLU A 390 -9.50 -25.75 -13.59
CA GLU A 390 -9.39 -26.15 -15.00
C GLU A 390 -8.13 -25.58 -15.68
N LEU A 391 -7.56 -24.51 -15.15
CA LEU A 391 -6.35 -23.88 -15.67
C LEU A 391 -5.06 -24.51 -15.17
N LEU A 392 -5.14 -25.42 -14.22
CA LEU A 392 -3.97 -26.10 -13.68
C LEU A 392 -3.42 -27.06 -14.73
N LYS A 393 -2.17 -26.86 -15.08
CA LYS A 393 -1.45 -27.79 -15.94
C LYS A 393 -1.00 -29.00 -15.14
N GLU A 394 -1.64 -30.14 -15.36
CA GLU A 394 -1.29 -31.40 -14.69
C GLU A 394 0.20 -31.72 -14.84
N GLY A 395 0.77 -32.28 -13.78
CA GLY A 395 2.16 -32.72 -13.72
C GLY A 395 3.17 -31.61 -13.43
N PHE A 396 2.73 -30.36 -13.24
CA PHE A 396 3.60 -29.28 -12.75
C PHE A 396 3.49 -29.18 -11.22
N GLU A 397 4.62 -29.17 -10.55
CA GLU A 397 4.72 -28.78 -9.14
C GLU A 397 4.79 -27.26 -9.04
N MET A 398 4.15 -26.70 -8.02
CA MET A 398 4.19 -25.26 -7.73
C MET A 398 4.16 -25.02 -6.22
N PRO A 399 5.32 -24.82 -5.59
CA PRO A 399 5.37 -24.41 -4.21
C PRO A 399 4.65 -23.07 -4.00
N LEU A 400 3.86 -22.98 -2.94
CA LEU A 400 3.02 -21.83 -2.61
C LEU A 400 3.30 -21.31 -1.21
N PHE A 401 3.50 -20.00 -1.09
CA PHE A 401 3.52 -19.28 0.18
C PHE A 401 2.42 -18.22 0.19
N ALA A 402 1.23 -18.56 0.67
CA ALA A 402 0.11 -17.64 0.76
C ALA A 402 0.17 -16.84 2.07
N VAL A 403 -0.10 -15.54 2.00
CA VAL A 403 -0.09 -14.63 3.15
C VAL A 403 -1.44 -13.91 3.26
N ASN A 404 -2.00 -13.86 4.48
CA ASN A 404 -3.25 -13.16 4.73
C ASN A 404 -3.30 -12.53 6.12
N GLY A 405 -3.91 -11.34 6.20
CA GLY A 405 -4.29 -10.73 7.47
C GLY A 405 -5.53 -11.39 8.07
N ASP A 406 -5.55 -11.63 9.36
CA ASP A 406 -6.68 -12.26 10.08
C ASP A 406 -7.92 -11.34 10.18
N LYS A 407 -7.74 -10.03 9.93
CA LYS A 407 -8.81 -9.02 9.85
C LYS A 407 -9.13 -8.60 8.41
N ASP A 408 -8.63 -9.32 7.42
CA ASP A 408 -8.92 -8.99 6.02
C ASP A 408 -10.35 -9.41 5.63
N HIS A 409 -11.27 -8.45 5.72
CA HIS A 409 -12.69 -8.65 5.40
C HIS A 409 -12.93 -9.01 3.92
N LYS A 410 -12.02 -8.68 3.01
CA LYS A 410 -12.16 -9.04 1.58
C LYS A 410 -12.00 -10.54 1.35
N ILE A 411 -11.27 -11.21 2.23
CA ILE A 411 -11.08 -12.66 2.18
C ILE A 411 -12.26 -13.41 2.77
N ALA A 412 -12.94 -12.86 3.77
CA ALA A 412 -14.12 -13.48 4.36
C ALA A 412 -15.19 -13.87 3.31
N PHE A 413 -15.34 -13.08 2.24
CA PHE A 413 -16.22 -13.40 1.12
C PHE A 413 -15.68 -14.47 0.16
N ALA A 414 -14.38 -14.73 0.22
CA ALA A 414 -13.67 -15.60 -0.72
C ALA A 414 -13.17 -16.91 -0.09
N LEU A 415 -13.49 -17.19 1.18
CA LEU A 415 -12.96 -18.34 1.94
C LEU A 415 -13.08 -19.68 1.20
N LYS A 416 -14.24 -19.95 0.59
CA LYS A 416 -14.45 -21.18 -0.17
C LYS A 416 -13.47 -21.33 -1.34
N ASN A 417 -13.19 -20.24 -2.03
CA ASN A 417 -12.25 -20.24 -3.16
C ASN A 417 -10.82 -20.34 -2.68
N PHE A 418 -10.50 -19.71 -1.55
CA PHE A 418 -9.20 -19.82 -0.91
C PHE A 418 -8.90 -21.24 -0.43
N ASP A 419 -9.85 -21.91 0.22
CA ASP A 419 -9.74 -23.31 0.61
C ASP A 419 -9.49 -24.21 -0.60
N ALA A 420 -10.26 -24.02 -1.68
CA ALA A 420 -10.08 -24.78 -2.91
C ALA A 420 -8.70 -24.56 -3.54
N MET A 421 -8.20 -23.32 -3.48
CA MET A 421 -6.85 -22.99 -3.91
C MET A 421 -5.80 -23.75 -3.10
N MET A 422 -5.86 -23.68 -1.78
CA MET A 422 -4.89 -24.33 -0.90
C MET A 422 -4.89 -25.86 -1.09
N GLU A 423 -6.06 -26.48 -1.14
CA GLU A 423 -6.20 -27.93 -1.42
C GLU A 423 -5.58 -28.30 -2.76
N THR A 424 -5.78 -27.47 -3.76
CA THR A 424 -5.24 -27.70 -5.09
C THR A 424 -3.72 -27.65 -5.10
N TYR A 425 -3.12 -26.65 -4.45
CA TYR A 425 -1.66 -26.57 -4.36
C TYR A 425 -1.04 -27.68 -3.52
N ILE A 426 -1.72 -28.16 -2.48
CA ILE A 426 -1.30 -29.36 -1.74
C ILE A 426 -1.25 -30.57 -2.69
N ARG A 427 -2.30 -30.80 -3.50
CA ARG A 427 -2.35 -31.90 -4.47
C ARG A 427 -1.28 -31.77 -5.56
N LEU A 428 -1.08 -30.58 -6.12
CA LEU A 428 -0.06 -30.33 -7.14
C LEU A 428 1.35 -30.67 -6.63
N ASN A 429 1.59 -30.45 -5.34
CA ASN A 429 2.89 -30.73 -4.72
C ASN A 429 2.97 -32.14 -4.09
N GLY A 430 2.10 -33.04 -4.52
CA GLY A 430 2.14 -34.44 -4.12
C GLY A 430 1.50 -34.76 -2.78
N GLY A 431 0.75 -33.82 -2.20
CA GLY A 431 0.10 -33.99 -0.93
C GLY A 431 -1.35 -34.43 -1.00
N THR A 432 -1.87 -34.86 0.13
CA THR A 432 -3.28 -35.19 0.31
C THR A 432 -3.90 -34.21 1.31
N PRO A 433 -4.80 -33.31 0.87
CA PRO A 433 -5.50 -32.42 1.80
C PRO A 433 -6.32 -33.23 2.79
N ARG A 434 -6.37 -32.77 4.03
CA ARG A 434 -7.23 -33.37 5.05
C ARG A 434 -8.69 -33.12 4.70
N ALA A 435 -9.51 -34.15 4.62
CA ALA A 435 -10.95 -34.02 4.51
C ALA A 435 -11.49 -33.51 5.86
N THR A 436 -12.12 -32.33 5.88
CA THR A 436 -12.79 -31.82 7.06
C THR A 436 -14.28 -32.01 6.94
N ALA A 437 -14.89 -32.66 7.93
CA ALA A 437 -16.34 -32.90 7.98
C ALA A 437 -17.13 -31.59 8.21
N GLU A 438 -16.54 -30.60 8.89
CA GLU A 438 -17.14 -29.31 9.15
C GLU A 438 -16.08 -28.21 9.11
N LYS A 439 -16.07 -27.42 8.03
CA LYS A 439 -15.29 -26.18 7.97
C LYS A 439 -16.02 -25.10 8.78
N LYS A 440 -15.48 -24.70 9.91
CA LYS A 440 -15.98 -23.54 10.64
C LYS A 440 -15.60 -22.29 9.87
N PRO A 441 -16.56 -21.45 9.45
CA PRO A 441 -16.25 -20.17 8.85
C PRO A 441 -15.41 -19.34 9.83
N MET A 442 -14.33 -18.70 9.33
CA MET A 442 -13.52 -17.74 10.07
C MET A 442 -12.62 -18.30 11.20
N VAL A 443 -12.51 -19.60 11.37
CA VAL A 443 -11.52 -20.18 12.28
C VAL A 443 -10.40 -20.78 11.46
N TRP A 444 -9.26 -20.11 11.47
CA TRP A 444 -8.06 -20.52 10.77
C TRP A 444 -7.34 -21.64 11.54
N ALA A 445 -7.93 -22.83 11.52
CA ALA A 445 -7.28 -24.02 12.04
C ALA A 445 -6.62 -24.78 10.87
N PHE A 446 -5.62 -24.17 10.24
CA PHE A 446 -4.94 -24.71 9.06
C PHE A 446 -4.26 -26.05 9.33
N ASP A 447 -3.71 -26.25 10.52
CA ASP A 447 -3.17 -27.50 10.99
C ASP A 447 -4.22 -28.61 11.01
N GLU A 448 -5.45 -28.31 11.43
CA GLU A 448 -6.56 -29.25 11.43
C GLU A 448 -7.15 -29.48 10.05
N ILE A 449 -7.25 -28.43 9.22
CA ILE A 449 -7.91 -28.46 7.90
C ILE A 449 -7.01 -29.09 6.85
N TRP A 450 -5.72 -28.76 6.82
CA TRP A 450 -4.81 -29.14 5.74
C TRP A 450 -3.66 -30.06 6.17
N ASN A 451 -3.71 -30.57 7.39
CA ASN A 451 -2.63 -31.37 7.96
C ASN A 451 -1.27 -30.64 7.96
N ALA A 452 -1.33 -29.33 8.16
CA ALA A 452 -0.16 -28.48 8.23
C ALA A 452 0.28 -28.31 9.69
N GLU A 453 1.57 -28.18 9.92
CA GLU A 453 2.16 -27.93 11.23
C GLU A 453 2.48 -26.45 11.38
N ASN A 454 2.30 -25.89 12.59
CA ASN A 454 2.77 -24.56 12.93
C ASN A 454 4.30 -24.62 13.11
N THR A 455 5.04 -24.19 12.09
CA THR A 455 6.50 -24.29 12.07
C THR A 455 7.20 -22.95 12.26
N PHE A 456 6.45 -21.86 12.29
CA PHE A 456 7.03 -20.52 12.32
C PHE A 456 6.11 -19.52 13.01
N THR A 457 6.64 -18.87 14.04
CA THR A 457 6.02 -17.74 14.73
C THR A 457 7.08 -16.68 15.00
N ARG A 458 6.79 -15.40 14.76
CA ARG A 458 7.70 -14.30 15.09
C ARG A 458 6.95 -12.97 15.25
N GLU A 459 7.60 -12.02 15.90
CA GLU A 459 7.17 -10.63 15.89
C GLU A 459 7.31 -10.03 14.49
N ALA A 460 6.31 -9.33 14.04
CA ALA A 460 6.38 -8.48 12.87
C ALA A 460 6.60 -7.05 13.32
N GLY A 461 7.48 -6.30 12.68
CA GLY A 461 8.04 -5.00 12.98
C GLY A 461 7.13 -3.88 13.49
N TYR A 462 6.06 -4.18 14.14
CA TYR A 462 5.10 -3.30 14.74
C TYR A 462 4.98 -3.56 16.23
N ARG A 463 5.44 -2.70 16.98
CA ARG A 463 5.52 -2.45 18.42
C ARG A 463 5.35 -3.61 19.40
N GLU A 464 4.45 -4.58 19.25
CA GLU A 464 4.26 -5.61 20.30
C GLU A 464 3.73 -6.94 19.76
N GLY A 465 4.29 -8.03 20.28
CA GLY A 465 3.78 -9.38 20.18
C GLY A 465 4.04 -10.10 18.86
N GLU A 466 3.84 -11.38 18.88
CA GLU A 466 3.94 -12.24 17.72
C GLU A 466 2.79 -11.95 16.75
N ARG A 467 3.10 -11.48 15.57
CA ARG A 467 2.11 -11.16 14.53
C ARG A 467 2.10 -12.14 13.37
N LEU A 468 3.18 -12.87 13.14
CA LEU A 468 3.29 -13.82 12.04
C LEU A 468 3.19 -15.24 12.53
N LYS A 469 2.25 -16.02 12.00
CA LYS A 469 2.09 -17.43 12.26
C LYS A 469 1.99 -18.18 10.94
N ALA A 470 2.92 -19.10 10.68
CA ALA A 470 2.96 -19.86 9.46
C ALA A 470 2.64 -21.33 9.70
N TYR A 471 1.79 -21.87 8.85
CA TYR A 471 1.44 -23.28 8.77
C TYR A 471 2.04 -23.86 7.49
N VAL A 472 2.80 -24.94 7.62
CA VAL A 472 3.55 -25.48 6.50
C VAL A 472 3.17 -26.94 6.26
N TYR A 473 2.77 -27.22 5.04
CA TYR A 473 2.59 -28.57 4.53
C TYR A 473 3.91 -29.08 3.95
N HIS A 474 4.37 -30.22 4.42
CA HIS A 474 5.54 -30.92 3.90
C HIS A 474 5.09 -32.06 2.97
N ASN A 475 5.81 -32.25 1.86
CA ASN A 475 5.59 -33.42 1.02
C ASN A 475 6.12 -34.70 1.72
N GLU A 476 5.94 -35.86 1.07
CA GLU A 476 6.40 -37.16 1.60
C GLU A 476 7.92 -37.23 1.87
N GLN A 477 8.69 -36.38 1.21
CA GLN A 477 10.14 -36.28 1.40
C GLN A 477 10.54 -35.32 2.51
N GLY A 478 9.56 -34.71 3.23
CA GLY A 478 9.79 -33.74 4.31
C GLY A 478 10.15 -32.36 3.82
N SER A 479 10.01 -32.04 2.52
CA SER A 479 10.24 -30.71 1.99
C SER A 479 8.97 -29.85 2.13
N PRO A 480 9.06 -28.60 2.66
CA PRO A 480 7.94 -27.69 2.72
C PRO A 480 7.52 -27.30 1.30
N ARG A 481 6.26 -27.48 0.97
CA ARG A 481 5.74 -27.22 -0.39
C ARG A 481 4.61 -26.20 -0.42
N VAL A 482 3.79 -26.18 0.61
CA VAL A 482 2.68 -25.21 0.72
C VAL A 482 2.72 -24.60 2.11
N CYS A 483 2.78 -23.28 2.14
CA CYS A 483 2.76 -22.51 3.38
C CYS A 483 1.59 -21.53 3.34
N PHE A 484 0.91 -21.42 4.45
CA PHE A 484 0.01 -20.31 4.74
C PHE A 484 0.57 -19.52 5.92
N MET A 485 0.69 -18.21 5.75
CA MET A 485 1.09 -17.29 6.81
C MET A 485 -0.07 -16.36 7.17
N GLU A 486 -0.48 -16.43 8.42
CA GLU A 486 -1.44 -15.52 9.03
C GLU A 486 -0.70 -14.35 9.67
N VAL A 487 -1.17 -13.14 9.41
CA VAL A 487 -0.69 -11.92 10.06
C VAL A 487 -1.76 -11.42 11.01
N LYS A 488 -1.48 -11.49 12.31
CA LYS A 488 -2.40 -11.10 13.37
C LYS A 488 -2.71 -9.62 13.32
N ASP A 489 -3.99 -9.27 13.57
CA ASP A 489 -4.51 -7.92 13.61
C ASP A 489 -4.19 -7.11 12.33
N MET A 490 -4.08 -7.79 11.19
CA MET A 490 -3.84 -7.14 9.91
C MET A 490 -5.11 -7.14 9.05
N PRO A 491 -5.56 -5.95 8.62
CA PRO A 491 -6.60 -5.82 7.63
C PRO A 491 -6.06 -6.11 6.23
N HIS A 492 -6.80 -5.71 5.20
CA HIS A 492 -6.34 -5.79 3.81
C HIS A 492 -5.12 -4.88 3.55
N GLY A 493 -3.94 -5.33 3.92
CA GLY A 493 -2.69 -4.58 3.89
C GLY A 493 -1.48 -5.48 3.74
N ALA A 494 -0.30 -4.92 3.91
CA ALA A 494 0.98 -5.62 3.91
C ALA A 494 1.95 -4.97 4.90
N ILE A 495 2.91 -5.75 5.39
CA ILE A 495 4.03 -5.27 6.21
C ILE A 495 5.36 -5.77 5.66
N HIS A 496 6.45 -5.07 5.96
CA HIS A 496 7.76 -5.39 5.40
C HIS A 496 8.28 -6.79 5.78
N ASP A 497 7.91 -7.30 6.95
CA ASP A 497 8.32 -8.63 7.40
C ASP A 497 7.77 -9.78 6.55
N GLU A 498 6.67 -9.55 5.83
CA GLU A 498 6.11 -10.56 4.91
C GLU A 498 7.09 -10.91 3.81
N ALA A 499 7.80 -9.91 3.25
CA ALA A 499 8.81 -10.15 2.22
C ALA A 499 9.92 -11.08 2.73
N ARG A 500 10.40 -10.87 3.96
CA ARG A 500 11.45 -11.70 4.56
C ARG A 500 10.99 -13.13 4.80
N ALA A 501 9.77 -13.31 5.32
CA ALA A 501 9.21 -14.63 5.52
C ALA A 501 8.99 -15.36 4.18
N THR A 502 8.42 -14.64 3.21
CA THR A 502 8.22 -15.15 1.85
C THR A 502 9.54 -15.55 1.18
N TRP A 503 10.58 -14.70 1.25
CA TRP A 503 11.88 -14.99 0.64
C TRP A 503 12.54 -16.24 1.21
N ARG A 504 12.48 -16.43 2.52
CA ARG A 504 12.99 -17.66 3.17
C ARG A 504 12.36 -18.93 2.62
N PHE A 505 11.10 -18.86 2.20
CA PHE A 505 10.41 -19.98 1.56
C PHE A 505 10.78 -20.08 0.08
N LEU A 506 10.63 -19.01 -0.70
CA LEU A 506 10.80 -19.01 -2.15
C LEU A 506 12.20 -19.45 -2.58
N ARG A 507 13.26 -18.92 -1.96
CA ARG A 507 14.66 -19.17 -2.34
C ARG A 507 15.10 -20.64 -2.26
N ARG A 508 14.29 -21.49 -1.61
CA ARG A 508 14.53 -22.94 -1.47
C ARG A 508 14.29 -23.70 -2.76
N PHE A 509 13.66 -23.11 -3.75
CA PHE A 509 13.18 -23.82 -4.92
C PHE A 509 13.85 -23.37 -6.19
N SER A 510 14.14 -24.32 -7.05
CA SER A 510 14.49 -24.08 -8.44
C SER A 510 13.69 -24.98 -9.37
N ARG A 511 13.36 -24.49 -10.55
CA ARG A 511 12.64 -25.25 -11.57
C ARG A 511 13.58 -26.27 -12.21
N SER A 512 13.18 -27.52 -12.31
CA SER A 512 13.96 -28.56 -13.00
C SER A 512 14.10 -28.29 -14.50
N GLY A 513 15.09 -28.91 -15.14
CA GLY A 513 15.38 -28.66 -16.56
C GLY A 513 14.25 -28.97 -17.53
N ASN A 514 13.29 -29.84 -17.16
CA ASN A 514 12.08 -30.10 -17.96
C ASN A 514 10.92 -29.15 -17.65
N GLY A 515 11.10 -28.17 -16.73
CA GLY A 515 10.13 -27.17 -16.32
C GLY A 515 8.95 -27.70 -15.50
N LYS A 516 8.83 -29.01 -15.26
CA LYS A 516 7.67 -29.60 -14.57
C LYS A 516 7.87 -29.78 -13.08
N LYS A 517 9.03 -30.19 -12.67
CA LYS A 517 9.36 -30.48 -11.28
C LYS A 517 10.10 -29.31 -10.63
N VAL A 518 10.03 -29.26 -9.34
CA VAL A 518 10.78 -28.33 -8.51
C VAL A 518 11.76 -29.10 -7.66
N ILE A 519 13.00 -28.64 -7.65
CA ILE A 519 14.07 -29.15 -6.78
C ILE A 519 14.33 -28.19 -5.65
N ASP A 520 14.64 -28.74 -4.48
CA ASP A 520 15.11 -27.93 -3.35
C ASP A 520 16.51 -27.41 -3.70
N ALA A 521 16.67 -26.09 -3.74
CA ALA A 521 17.98 -25.48 -3.84
C ALA A 521 18.68 -25.61 -2.47
N GLU A 522 19.92 -26.00 -2.46
CA GLU A 522 20.76 -26.12 -1.28
C GLU A 522 21.04 -24.74 -0.63
#